data_94e2b6c757816d70fec582d2ef03538c
#
_entry.id   94e2b6c757816d70fec582d2ef03538c
#
_cell.length_a   1.000
_cell.length_b   1.000
_cell.length_c   1.000
_cell.angle_alpha   90.00
_cell.angle_beta   90.00
_cell.angle_gamma   90.00
#
_symmetry.space_group_name_H-M   'P 1'
#
loop_
_entity.id
_entity.type
_entity.pdbx_description
1 polymer ?
#
loop_
_entity_poly.entity_id
_entity_poly.type
_entity_poly.pdbx_seq_one_letter_code
_entity_poly.pdbx_strand_id
1 'polypeptide(L)'
;MRVGYVVLYVNDAEACKTFWTEKVGMVEKGGKQAGPFFIAEVGFADQNFSLQLVPLALMADNPHGLDLATPSMAFNVYDLAASREKLIAAGVQATEIGDQGRIDAFAFPDNEGRWFAVTQS
;
A
#
# COMPACT_ATOMS: atom_id res chain seq x y z
N MET A 1 -11.44 -19.96 8.45
CA MET A 1 -10.29 -19.02 8.46
C MET A 1 -10.25 -18.29 7.13
N ARG A 2 -9.95 -17.02 7.14
CA ARG A 2 -9.81 -16.19 5.93
C ARG A 2 -8.80 -15.09 6.19
N VAL A 3 -8.22 -14.53 5.11
CA VAL A 3 -7.38 -13.35 5.25
C VAL A 3 -8.30 -12.15 5.45
N GLY A 4 -8.19 -11.49 6.59
CA GLY A 4 -9.01 -10.32 6.91
C GLY A 4 -8.45 -9.05 6.29
N TYR A 5 -7.16 -8.85 6.41
CA TYR A 5 -6.44 -7.69 5.87
C TYR A 5 -4.95 -8.01 5.85
N VAL A 6 -4.19 -7.17 5.16
CA VAL A 6 -2.73 -7.24 5.17
C VAL A 6 -2.23 -6.02 5.94
N VAL A 7 -1.28 -6.23 6.84
CA VAL A 7 -0.74 -5.15 7.67
C VAL A 7 0.51 -4.59 7.01
N LEU A 8 0.56 -3.27 6.90
CA LEU A 8 1.74 -2.53 6.49
C LEU A 8 2.20 -1.71 7.70
N TYR A 9 3.39 -2.01 8.20
CA TYR A 9 3.96 -1.29 9.33
C TYR A 9 4.64 -0.03 8.80
N VAL A 10 4.26 1.11 9.33
CA VAL A 10 4.63 2.42 8.79
C VAL A 10 5.14 3.34 9.88
N ASN A 11 5.83 4.40 9.49
CA ASN A 11 6.27 5.42 10.44
C ASN A 11 5.12 6.37 10.78
N ASP A 12 4.38 6.83 9.78
CA ASP A 12 3.29 7.80 9.95
C ASP A 12 2.03 7.30 9.24
N ALA A 13 1.10 6.74 10.01
CA ALA A 13 -0.12 6.14 9.45
C ALA A 13 -1.02 7.18 8.78
N GLU A 14 -1.11 8.40 9.30
CA GLU A 14 -1.92 9.47 8.69
C GLU A 14 -1.38 9.87 7.32
N ALA A 15 -0.06 10.08 7.23
CA ALA A 15 0.58 10.44 5.96
C ALA A 15 0.44 9.30 4.94
N CYS A 16 0.56 8.05 5.38
CA CYS A 16 0.37 6.90 4.51
C CYS A 16 -1.08 6.78 4.04
N LYS A 17 -2.04 7.01 4.92
CA LYS A 17 -3.46 7.05 4.54
C LYS A 17 -3.69 8.09 3.44
N THR A 18 -3.14 9.27 3.59
CA THR A 18 -3.25 10.33 2.60
C THR A 18 -2.66 9.91 1.25
N PHE A 19 -1.50 9.28 1.27
CA PHE A 19 -0.86 8.78 0.05
C PHE A 19 -1.76 7.75 -0.66
N TRP A 20 -2.19 6.72 0.04
CA TRP A 20 -2.96 5.64 -0.57
C TRP A 20 -4.33 6.09 -1.06
N THR A 21 -4.97 7.04 -0.37
CA THR A 21 -6.28 7.55 -0.79
C THR A 21 -6.15 8.61 -1.88
N GLU A 22 -5.28 9.59 -1.74
CA GLU A 22 -5.21 10.70 -2.69
C GLU A 22 -4.39 10.40 -3.93
N LYS A 23 -3.33 9.58 -3.82
CA LYS A 23 -2.45 9.30 -4.95
C LYS A 23 -2.80 8.02 -5.68
N VAL A 24 -3.21 6.98 -4.96
CA VAL A 24 -3.45 5.66 -5.54
C VAL A 24 -4.93 5.42 -5.83
N GLY A 25 -5.82 6.09 -5.12
CA GLY A 25 -7.26 5.98 -5.38
C GLY A 25 -7.98 5.00 -4.47
N MET A 26 -7.37 4.61 -3.36
CA MET A 26 -8.06 3.85 -2.34
C MET A 26 -9.04 4.74 -1.57
N VAL A 27 -9.90 4.12 -0.80
CA VAL A 27 -10.81 4.80 0.12
C VAL A 27 -10.49 4.38 1.55
N GLU A 28 -10.85 5.21 2.50
CA GLU A 28 -10.75 4.86 3.91
C GLU A 28 -11.82 3.83 4.24
N LYS A 29 -11.41 2.68 4.78
CA LYS A 29 -12.34 1.58 5.11
C LYS A 29 -12.55 1.41 6.59
N GLY A 30 -11.78 2.10 7.40
CA GLY A 30 -11.89 2.03 8.84
C GLY A 30 -10.70 2.69 9.47
N GLY A 31 -10.61 2.54 10.77
CA GLY A 31 -9.52 3.08 11.54
C GLY A 31 -9.87 3.01 13.01
N LYS A 32 -8.88 3.04 13.85
CA LYS A 32 -9.11 3.06 15.29
C LYS A 32 -7.95 3.72 16.01
N GLN A 33 -8.26 4.28 17.16
CA GLN A 33 -7.26 4.80 18.05
C GLN A 33 -6.78 3.69 18.98
N ALA A 34 -5.48 3.48 19.08
CA ALA A 34 -4.85 2.50 19.95
C ALA A 34 -3.91 3.27 20.88
N GLY A 35 -4.41 3.72 22.03
CA GLY A 35 -3.65 4.61 22.91
C GLY A 35 -3.31 5.91 22.19
N PRO A 36 -2.02 6.30 22.14
CA PRO A 36 -1.61 7.51 21.41
C PRO A 36 -1.47 7.30 19.91
N PHE A 37 -1.70 6.07 19.42
CA PHE A 37 -1.44 5.71 18.02
C PHE A 37 -2.74 5.56 17.24
N PHE A 38 -2.74 6.05 16.00
CA PHE A 38 -3.85 5.86 15.08
C PHE A 38 -3.50 4.75 14.08
N ILE A 39 -4.41 3.77 13.94
CA ILE A 39 -4.30 2.71 12.95
C ILE A 39 -5.31 3.01 11.86
N ALA A 40 -4.83 3.16 10.61
CA ALA A 40 -5.68 3.43 9.47
C ALA A 40 -5.94 2.14 8.69
N GLU A 41 -7.09 2.07 8.03
CA GLU A 41 -7.40 0.98 7.12
C GLU A 41 -7.90 1.56 5.82
N VAL A 42 -7.26 1.16 4.71
CA VAL A 42 -7.55 1.65 3.36
C VAL A 42 -7.66 0.50 2.39
N GLY A 43 -8.36 0.72 1.29
CA GLY A 43 -8.50 -0.28 0.23
C GLY A 43 -9.32 0.28 -0.92
N PHE A 44 -9.40 -0.46 -2.01
CA PHE A 44 -10.23 -0.06 -3.14
C PHE A 44 -11.71 -0.30 -2.83
N ALA A 45 -12.56 0.64 -3.25
CA ALA A 45 -13.97 0.64 -2.89
C ALA A 45 -14.72 -0.62 -3.38
N ASP A 46 -14.28 -1.19 -4.50
CA ASP A 46 -14.91 -2.35 -5.14
C ASP A 46 -14.34 -3.69 -4.71
N GLN A 47 -13.47 -3.72 -3.71
CA GLN A 47 -12.81 -4.94 -3.25
C GLN A 47 -12.96 -5.10 -1.74
N ASN A 48 -12.98 -6.36 -1.30
CA ASN A 48 -12.99 -6.68 0.13
C ASN A 48 -11.60 -6.62 0.76
N PHE A 49 -10.57 -6.50 -0.05
CA PHE A 49 -9.19 -6.40 0.43
C PHE A 49 -8.94 -5.04 1.08
N SER A 50 -8.17 -5.04 2.16
CA SER A 50 -7.71 -3.79 2.77
C SER A 50 -6.29 -3.92 3.29
N LEU A 51 -5.62 -2.77 3.37
CA LEU A 51 -4.36 -2.59 4.05
C LEU A 51 -4.65 -1.93 5.40
N GLN A 52 -4.09 -2.50 6.46
CA GLN A 52 -4.11 -1.84 7.76
C GLN A 52 -2.74 -1.19 7.97
N LEU A 53 -2.75 0.12 8.17
CA LEU A 53 -1.53 0.92 8.32
C LEU A 53 -1.26 1.08 9.81
N VAL A 54 -0.27 0.34 10.31
CA VAL A 54 0.01 0.27 11.74
C VAL A 54 1.33 0.97 12.04
N PRO A 55 1.35 1.97 12.95
CA PRO A 55 2.60 2.63 13.31
C PRO A 55 3.62 1.64 13.89
N LEU A 56 4.85 1.71 13.40
CA LEU A 56 5.94 0.89 13.92
C LEU A 56 6.15 1.12 15.42
N ALA A 57 5.96 2.34 15.90
CA ALA A 57 6.11 2.66 17.29
C ALA A 57 5.14 1.89 18.20
N LEU A 58 3.96 1.51 17.67
CA LEU A 58 3.01 0.68 18.40
C LEU A 58 3.56 -0.72 18.65
N MET A 59 4.48 -1.17 17.81
CA MET A 59 5.05 -2.52 17.83
C MET A 59 6.40 -2.57 18.53
N ALA A 60 6.74 -1.58 19.35
CA ALA A 60 8.06 -1.49 19.98
C ALA A 60 8.44 -2.74 20.76
N ASP A 61 7.51 -3.34 21.49
CA ASP A 61 7.76 -4.55 22.28
C ASP A 61 7.62 -5.84 21.47
N ASN A 62 6.74 -5.84 20.48
CA ASN A 62 6.47 -6.99 19.59
C ASN A 62 6.57 -8.34 20.31
N PRO A 63 5.74 -8.58 21.36
CA PRO A 63 5.93 -9.74 22.23
C PRO A 63 5.69 -11.09 21.55
N HIS A 64 4.94 -11.10 20.43
CA HIS A 64 4.65 -12.32 19.67
C HIS A 64 5.65 -12.55 18.53
N GLY A 65 6.64 -11.69 18.36
CA GLY A 65 7.64 -11.85 17.32
C GLY A 65 7.08 -11.79 15.90
N LEU A 66 6.11 -10.91 15.67
CA LEU A 66 5.55 -10.75 14.33
C LEU A 66 6.60 -10.17 13.38
N ASP A 67 6.53 -10.59 12.12
CA ASP A 67 7.41 -10.04 11.09
C ASP A 67 6.94 -8.64 10.72
N LEU A 68 7.80 -7.65 10.91
CA LEU A 68 7.48 -6.25 10.66
C LEU A 68 7.98 -5.77 9.29
N ALA A 69 8.51 -6.68 8.47
CA ALA A 69 8.98 -6.32 7.13
C ALA A 69 7.81 -5.98 6.21
N THR A 70 8.12 -5.23 5.16
CA THR A 70 7.13 -4.89 4.13
C THR A 70 6.75 -6.15 3.34
N PRO A 71 5.47 -6.50 3.26
CA PRO A 71 5.07 -7.62 2.42
C PRO A 71 5.29 -7.30 0.94
N SER A 72 5.70 -8.29 0.17
CA SER A 72 5.76 -8.15 -1.27
C SER A 72 4.33 -8.12 -1.81
N MET A 73 4.00 -7.10 -2.59
CA MET A 73 2.64 -6.90 -3.07
C MET A 73 2.66 -6.37 -4.49
N ALA A 74 1.79 -6.93 -5.33
CA ALA A 74 1.61 -6.48 -6.69
C ALA A 74 0.14 -6.11 -6.91
N PHE A 75 -0.06 -5.02 -7.62
CA PHE A 75 -1.39 -4.56 -8.02
C PHE A 75 -1.62 -4.93 -9.47
N ASN A 76 -2.81 -5.42 -9.79
CA ASN A 76 -3.19 -5.68 -11.17
C ASN A 76 -4.05 -4.53 -11.69
N VAL A 77 -3.76 -4.07 -12.89
CA VAL A 77 -4.54 -3.02 -13.55
C VAL A 77 -4.94 -3.48 -14.95
N TYR A 78 -5.97 -2.87 -15.48
CA TYR A 78 -6.47 -3.18 -16.80
C TYR A 78 -5.57 -2.61 -17.90
N ASP A 79 -5.10 -1.39 -17.71
CA ASP A 79 -4.27 -0.66 -18.65
C ASP A 79 -3.03 -0.16 -17.94
N LEU A 80 -1.91 -0.80 -18.18
CA LEU A 80 -0.67 -0.53 -17.46
C LEU A 80 -0.14 0.87 -17.75
N ALA A 81 -0.15 1.29 -19.02
CA ALA A 81 0.35 2.61 -19.42
C ALA A 81 -0.51 3.73 -18.82
N ALA A 82 -1.83 3.59 -18.86
CA ALA A 82 -2.74 4.58 -18.29
C ALA A 82 -2.60 4.68 -16.77
N SER A 83 -2.43 3.56 -16.09
CA SER A 83 -2.23 3.53 -14.65
C SER A 83 -0.94 4.21 -14.24
N ARG A 84 0.14 3.97 -15.00
CA ARG A 84 1.42 4.63 -14.77
C ARG A 84 1.30 6.14 -14.92
N GLU A 85 0.68 6.60 -16.00
CA GLU A 85 0.50 8.02 -16.26
C GLU A 85 -0.32 8.70 -15.15
N LYS A 86 -1.32 8.01 -14.65
CA LYS A 86 -2.17 8.53 -13.57
C LYS A 86 -1.39 8.73 -12.28
N LEU A 87 -0.52 7.79 -11.93
CA LEU A 87 0.35 7.92 -10.77
C LEU A 87 1.33 9.07 -10.94
N ILE A 88 1.96 9.19 -12.12
CA ILE A 88 2.88 10.29 -12.41
C ILE A 88 2.17 11.64 -12.33
N ALA A 89 0.96 11.74 -12.87
CA ALA A 89 0.17 12.96 -12.81
C ALA A 89 -0.19 13.34 -11.36
N ALA A 90 -0.31 12.36 -10.48
CA ALA A 90 -0.55 12.58 -9.06
C ALA A 90 0.74 12.92 -8.28
N GLY A 91 1.88 12.96 -8.96
CA GLY A 91 3.16 13.28 -8.33
C GLY A 91 3.91 12.07 -7.80
N VAL A 92 3.48 10.86 -8.14
CA VAL A 92 4.14 9.63 -7.69
C VAL A 92 5.23 9.25 -8.68
N GLN A 93 6.40 8.92 -8.16
CA GLN A 93 7.49 8.37 -8.96
C GLN A 93 7.08 6.98 -9.48
N ALA A 94 7.47 6.65 -10.71
CA ALA A 94 7.20 5.33 -11.27
C ALA A 94 8.35 4.93 -12.19
N THR A 95 8.71 3.66 -12.18
CA THR A 95 9.70 3.14 -13.12
C THR A 95 9.11 3.09 -14.54
N GLU A 96 9.97 2.93 -15.53
CA GLU A 96 9.50 2.63 -16.88
C GLU A 96 8.79 1.27 -16.90
N ILE A 97 7.86 1.10 -17.83
CA ILE A 97 7.24 -0.20 -18.06
C ILE A 97 8.30 -1.09 -18.70
N GLY A 98 8.61 -2.19 -18.05
CA GLY A 98 9.63 -3.10 -18.51
C GLY A 98 9.13 -4.53 -18.46
N ASP A 99 9.85 -5.40 -19.19
CA ASP A 99 9.63 -6.82 -19.12
C ASP A 99 10.33 -7.36 -17.88
N GLN A 100 9.55 -7.82 -16.92
CA GLN A 100 10.07 -8.46 -15.72
C GLN A 100 10.13 -9.96 -15.93
N GLY A 101 10.91 -10.40 -16.92
CA GLY A 101 10.94 -11.77 -17.37
C GLY A 101 9.83 -12.03 -18.36
N ARG A 102 8.66 -12.46 -17.91
CA ARG A 102 7.51 -12.78 -18.78
C ARG A 102 6.33 -11.85 -18.57
N ILE A 103 6.47 -10.85 -17.73
CA ILE A 103 5.36 -10.00 -17.31
C ILE A 103 5.76 -8.55 -17.48
N ASP A 104 4.99 -7.81 -18.26
CA ASP A 104 5.15 -6.35 -18.28
C ASP A 104 4.69 -5.77 -16.96
N ALA A 105 5.50 -4.91 -16.40
CA ALA A 105 5.26 -4.34 -15.09
C ALA A 105 5.97 -3.01 -14.95
N PHE A 106 5.53 -2.22 -13.99
CA PHE A 106 6.31 -1.12 -13.46
C PHE A 106 6.22 -1.15 -11.94
N ALA A 107 7.01 -0.31 -11.27
CA ALA A 107 6.98 -0.22 -9.83
C ALA A 107 6.88 1.25 -9.41
N PHE A 108 6.29 1.48 -8.25
CA PHE A 108 6.21 2.80 -7.64
C PHE A 108 6.49 2.70 -6.14
N PRO A 109 7.07 3.74 -5.55
CA PRO A 109 7.26 3.78 -4.11
C PRO A 109 6.07 4.45 -3.43
N ASP A 110 5.77 4.03 -2.20
CA ASP A 110 4.86 4.80 -1.38
C ASP A 110 5.58 6.04 -0.81
N ASN A 111 4.89 6.78 0.04
CA ASN A 111 5.42 8.01 0.63
C ASN A 111 6.57 7.77 1.61
N GLU A 112 6.82 6.53 2.01
CA GLU A 112 7.92 6.17 2.91
C GLU A 112 8.98 5.31 2.22
N GLY A 113 8.93 5.22 0.89
CA GLY A 113 9.96 4.56 0.11
C GLY A 113 9.82 3.05 -0.03
N ARG A 114 8.65 2.48 0.25
CA ARG A 114 8.38 1.07 -0.01
C ARG A 114 7.91 0.91 -1.45
N TRP A 115 8.50 -0.04 -2.15
CA TRP A 115 8.24 -0.25 -3.56
C TRP A 115 7.23 -1.37 -3.79
N PHE A 116 6.31 -1.13 -4.69
CA PHE A 116 5.24 -2.06 -5.05
C PHE A 116 5.19 -2.20 -6.56
N ALA A 117 4.89 -3.42 -7.02
CA ALA A 117 4.78 -3.71 -8.45
C ALA A 117 3.36 -3.50 -8.94
N VAL A 118 3.24 -3.12 -10.21
CA VAL A 118 1.97 -3.04 -10.92
C VAL A 118 2.09 -3.87 -12.19
N THR A 119 1.15 -4.78 -12.37
CA THR A 119 1.10 -5.67 -13.53
C THR A 119 -0.23 -5.53 -14.25
N GLN A 120 -0.28 -5.96 -15.49
CA GLN A 120 -1.50 -5.94 -16.29
C GLN A 120 -2.21 -7.29 -16.17
N SER A 121 -3.48 -7.23 -15.88
CA SER A 121 -4.29 -8.45 -15.81
C SER A 121 -4.79 -8.92 -17.18
#